data_c55d2d4d77447e2c30a2ada003a7f386
#
_entry.id   c55d2d4d77447e2c30a2ada003a7f386
#
_cell.length_a   1.000
_cell.length_b   1.000
_cell.length_c   1.000
_cell.angle_alpha   90.00
_cell.angle_beta   90.00
_cell.angle_gamma   90.00
#
_symmetry.space_group_name_H-M   'P 1'
#
loop_
_entity.id
_entity.type
_entity.pdbx_description
1 polymer ?
#
loop_
_entity_poly.entity_id
_entity_poly.type
_entity_poly.pdbx_seq_one_letter_code
_entity_poly.pdbx_strand_id
1 'polypeptide(L)'
;FNKLEPLDEGELKDRLMTLADKAGFRAKTIEVMDGSKRSGHSNAFFTGFGGFRRIVLYDTLIEQMEPEELEAVLAHEIGHYKCGHVPKRLALSALFGLVGFWLIAHLTQSSWFCGHLGFATDAQDRLGPVFLVLSVAAGVFTFWLAPFGSLLSRKHEFEADAFARDMMCGPDPLISSLRKLH
;
A
#
# COMPACT_ATOMS: atom_id res chain seq x y z
N PHE A 1 15.82 6.49 -12.52
CA PHE A 1 15.33 7.05 -11.25
C PHE A 1 14.64 8.37 -11.58
N ASN A 2 13.43 8.60 -11.05
CA ASN A 2 12.76 9.88 -11.21
C ASN A 2 13.48 10.92 -10.34
N LYS A 3 13.67 12.11 -10.90
CA LYS A 3 14.26 13.21 -10.16
C LYS A 3 13.22 13.72 -9.16
N LEU A 4 13.60 13.83 -7.90
CA LEU A 4 12.81 14.42 -6.84
C LEU A 4 13.35 15.85 -6.64
N GLU A 5 12.47 16.84 -6.70
CA GLU A 5 12.80 18.24 -6.47
C GLU A 5 12.02 18.72 -5.24
N PRO A 6 12.61 19.51 -4.36
CA PRO A 6 11.85 20.05 -3.24
C PRO A 6 10.71 20.94 -3.76
N LEU A 7 9.54 20.86 -3.12
CA LEU A 7 8.43 21.76 -3.41
C LEU A 7 8.87 23.19 -3.10
N ASP A 8 8.60 24.10 -4.03
CA ASP A 8 8.93 25.51 -3.88
C ASP A 8 8.34 26.10 -2.59
N GLU A 9 9.06 27.08 -2.01
CA GLU A 9 8.57 27.81 -0.85
C GLU A 9 7.33 28.62 -1.23
N GLY A 10 6.27 28.50 -0.43
CA GLY A 10 5.02 29.20 -0.70
C GLY A 10 3.88 28.70 0.17
N GLU A 11 2.73 29.33 0.01
CA GLU A 11 1.53 29.05 0.80
C GLU A 11 1.12 27.57 0.78
N LEU A 12 1.21 26.91 -0.37
CA LEU A 12 0.87 25.48 -0.50
C LEU A 12 1.75 24.60 0.39
N LYS A 13 3.07 24.82 0.37
CA LYS A 13 4.01 24.07 1.20
C LYS A 13 3.72 24.26 2.68
N ASP A 14 3.48 25.50 3.10
CA ASP A 14 3.20 25.84 4.49
C ASP A 14 1.89 25.18 4.97
N ARG A 15 0.85 25.20 4.15
CA ARG A 15 -0.44 24.55 4.41
C ARG A 15 -0.28 23.03 4.59
N LEU A 16 0.38 22.36 3.65
CA LEU A 16 0.61 20.92 3.69
C LEU A 16 1.49 20.49 4.87
N MET A 17 2.52 21.26 5.20
CA MET A 17 3.37 21.02 6.37
C MET A 17 2.60 21.20 7.68
N THR A 18 1.78 22.25 7.76
CA THR A 18 0.91 22.50 8.93
C THR A 18 -0.09 21.38 9.14
N LEU A 19 -0.70 20.87 8.05
CA LEU A 19 -1.61 19.73 8.09
C LEU A 19 -0.90 18.47 8.59
N ALA A 20 0.30 18.19 8.05
CA ALA A 20 1.09 17.04 8.46
C ALA A 20 1.45 17.10 9.96
N ASP A 21 1.87 18.26 10.44
CA ASP A 21 2.20 18.48 11.86
C ASP A 21 0.96 18.35 12.75
N LYS A 22 -0.17 18.94 12.36
CA LYS A 22 -1.45 18.81 13.06
C LYS A 22 -1.91 17.36 13.15
N ALA A 23 -1.68 16.58 12.08
CA ALA A 23 -1.92 15.14 12.06
C ALA A 23 -0.88 14.36 12.87
N GLY A 24 0.17 14.99 13.42
CA GLY A 24 1.28 14.34 14.11
C GLY A 24 2.13 13.46 13.19
N PHE A 25 2.16 13.81 11.90
CA PHE A 25 3.05 13.22 10.91
C PHE A 25 4.23 14.14 10.67
N ARG A 26 5.36 13.85 11.31
CA ARG A 26 6.57 14.67 11.16
C ARG A 26 7.23 14.39 9.82
N ALA A 27 6.92 15.21 8.82
CA ALA A 27 7.61 15.24 7.55
C ALA A 27 8.83 16.15 7.62
N LYS A 28 9.94 15.73 7.01
CA LYS A 28 11.14 16.57 6.90
C LYS A 28 11.04 17.53 5.71
N THR A 29 10.53 17.04 4.60
CA THR A 29 10.43 17.77 3.33
C THR A 29 9.21 17.31 2.56
N ILE A 30 8.73 18.19 1.67
CA ILE A 30 7.79 17.86 0.61
C ILE A 30 8.59 17.93 -0.69
N GLU A 31 8.52 16.88 -1.48
CA GLU A 31 9.24 16.75 -2.75
C GLU A 31 8.23 16.55 -3.88
N VAL A 32 8.53 17.05 -5.05
CA VAL A 32 7.74 16.89 -6.27
C VAL A 32 8.44 15.91 -7.19
N MET A 33 7.69 14.98 -7.74
CA MET A 33 8.15 14.02 -8.71
C MET A 33 7.51 14.30 -10.07
N ASP A 34 8.33 14.32 -11.12
CA ASP A 34 7.88 14.44 -12.51
C ASP A 34 7.10 13.17 -12.92
N GLY A 35 5.79 13.22 -12.79
CA GLY A 35 4.85 12.16 -13.19
C GLY A 35 4.42 12.29 -14.65
N SER A 36 4.47 13.51 -15.22
CA SER A 36 4.00 13.82 -16.56
C SER A 36 4.72 13.02 -17.66
N LYS A 37 6.00 12.72 -17.45
CA LYS A 37 6.86 12.00 -18.42
C LYS A 37 6.55 10.52 -18.59
N ARG A 38 5.87 9.85 -17.65
CA ARG A 38 5.75 8.39 -17.67
C ARG A 38 4.34 7.84 -17.77
N SER A 39 3.38 8.38 -17.05
CA SER A 39 2.06 7.73 -16.97
C SER A 39 0.88 8.70 -16.96
N GLY A 40 1.11 9.99 -16.79
CA GLY A 40 0.03 10.97 -16.61
C GLY A 40 -0.85 10.69 -15.37
N HIS A 41 -0.48 9.71 -14.53
CA HIS A 41 -1.21 9.42 -13.29
C HIS A 41 -0.81 10.42 -12.21
N SER A 42 -1.82 10.99 -11.60
CA SER A 42 -1.70 11.85 -10.43
C SER A 42 -1.66 10.98 -9.19
N ASN A 43 -0.64 11.17 -8.33
CA ASN A 43 -0.48 10.38 -7.11
C ASN A 43 0.24 11.17 -6.02
N ALA A 44 0.05 10.75 -4.77
CA ALA A 44 0.80 11.19 -3.61
C ALA A 44 1.21 9.97 -2.79
N PHE A 45 2.41 9.99 -2.21
CA PHE A 45 2.86 8.91 -1.33
C PHE A 45 3.91 9.38 -0.33
N PHE A 46 4.12 8.58 0.71
CA PHE A 46 5.15 8.82 1.71
C PHE A 46 6.33 7.88 1.52
N THR A 47 7.52 8.40 1.81
CA THR A 47 8.75 7.60 1.84
C THR A 47 9.57 7.94 3.08
N GLY A 48 10.44 7.00 3.49
CA GLY A 48 11.31 7.16 4.65
C GLY A 48 10.76 6.56 5.94
N PHE A 49 11.60 6.50 6.95
CA PHE A 49 11.30 5.93 8.27
C PHE A 49 11.63 6.92 9.39
N GLY A 50 10.85 6.86 10.47
CA GLY A 50 11.11 7.64 11.68
C GLY A 50 11.06 9.15 11.43
N GLY A 51 12.14 9.87 11.75
CA GLY A 51 12.28 11.32 11.59
C GLY A 51 12.72 11.77 10.19
N PHE A 52 12.96 10.83 9.24
CA PHE A 52 13.40 11.12 7.88
C PHE A 52 12.28 10.90 6.83
N ARG A 53 11.05 11.15 7.24
CA ARG A 53 9.89 10.99 6.36
C ARG A 53 9.81 12.15 5.38
N ARG A 54 9.41 11.81 4.14
CA ARG A 54 9.19 12.76 3.07
C ARG A 54 7.82 12.53 2.47
N ILE A 55 7.17 13.60 2.09
CA ILE A 55 5.94 13.58 1.31
C ILE A 55 6.37 13.77 -0.14
N VAL A 56 5.91 12.92 -1.03
CA VAL A 56 6.18 13.03 -2.46
C VAL A 56 4.85 13.23 -3.19
N LEU A 57 4.73 14.33 -3.90
CA LEU A 57 3.58 14.68 -4.73
C LEU A 57 4.00 14.62 -6.21
N TYR A 58 3.10 14.18 -7.06
CA TYR A 58 3.32 14.29 -8.50
C TYR A 58 2.99 15.72 -8.98
N ASP A 59 3.77 16.22 -9.94
CA ASP A 59 3.52 17.49 -10.62
C ASP A 59 2.09 17.56 -11.18
N THR A 60 1.65 16.48 -11.83
CA THR A 60 0.30 16.33 -12.37
C THR A 60 -0.80 16.45 -11.31
N LEU A 61 -0.54 16.02 -10.08
CA LEU A 61 -1.48 16.16 -8.98
C LEU A 61 -1.62 17.63 -8.54
N ILE A 62 -0.49 18.33 -8.45
CA ILE A 62 -0.44 19.74 -8.05
C ILE A 62 -1.13 20.62 -9.10
N GLU A 63 -0.97 20.31 -10.39
CA GLU A 63 -1.58 21.06 -11.49
C GLU A 63 -3.11 20.87 -11.59
N GLN A 64 -3.62 19.69 -11.20
CA GLN A 64 -5.03 19.33 -11.34
C GLN A 64 -5.90 19.72 -10.14
N MET A 65 -5.29 19.92 -8.98
CA MET A 65 -6.01 20.08 -7.71
C MET A 65 -5.85 21.47 -7.10
N GLU A 66 -6.93 21.92 -6.50
CA GLU A 66 -6.90 23.09 -5.62
C GLU A 66 -6.16 22.75 -4.31
N PRO A 67 -5.59 23.75 -3.62
CA PRO A 67 -4.85 23.52 -2.37
C PRO A 67 -5.60 22.73 -1.32
N GLU A 68 -6.92 22.95 -1.18
CA GLU A 68 -7.77 22.23 -0.22
C GLU A 68 -8.00 20.77 -0.61
N GLU A 69 -8.04 20.48 -1.90
CA GLU A 69 -8.14 19.10 -2.40
C GLU A 69 -6.84 18.34 -2.18
N LEU A 70 -5.69 19.01 -2.36
CA LEU A 70 -4.37 18.43 -2.05
C LEU A 70 -4.22 18.15 -0.56
N GLU A 71 -4.70 19.04 0.30
CA GLU A 71 -4.74 18.82 1.75
C GLU A 71 -5.60 17.59 2.09
N ALA A 72 -6.75 17.43 1.45
CA ALA A 72 -7.63 16.28 1.69
C ALA A 72 -7.00 14.95 1.25
N VAL A 73 -6.34 14.92 0.08
CA VAL A 73 -5.57 13.76 -0.38
C VAL A 73 -4.44 13.45 0.59
N LEU A 74 -3.68 14.46 1.03
CA LEU A 74 -2.61 14.28 1.99
C LEU A 74 -3.13 13.76 3.33
N ALA A 75 -4.27 14.28 3.81
CA ALA A 75 -4.91 13.81 5.03
C ALA A 75 -5.33 12.33 4.93
N HIS A 76 -5.87 11.90 3.79
CA HIS A 76 -6.20 10.51 3.52
C HIS A 76 -4.96 9.60 3.59
N GLU A 77 -3.89 9.99 2.91
CA GLU A 77 -2.63 9.25 2.97
C GLU A 77 -2.06 9.16 4.40
N ILE A 78 -2.08 10.28 5.15
CA ILE A 78 -1.69 10.27 6.57
C ILE A 78 -2.61 9.33 7.37
N GLY A 79 -3.88 9.23 7.03
CA GLY A 79 -4.83 8.28 7.61
C GLY A 79 -4.34 6.83 7.49
N HIS A 80 -3.90 6.41 6.31
CA HIS A 80 -3.30 5.08 6.11
C HIS A 80 -2.10 4.83 7.03
N TYR A 81 -1.26 5.84 7.18
CA TYR A 81 -0.11 5.75 8.07
C TYR A 81 -0.54 5.65 9.55
N LYS A 82 -1.44 6.50 10.01
CA LYS A 82 -1.91 6.55 11.40
C LYS A 82 -2.66 5.29 11.83
N CYS A 83 -3.48 4.75 10.95
CA CYS A 83 -4.20 3.50 11.17
C CYS A 83 -3.28 2.27 11.07
N GLY A 84 -2.02 2.44 10.63
CA GLY A 84 -1.04 1.36 10.54
C GLY A 84 -1.39 0.32 9.49
N HIS A 85 -2.00 0.72 8.36
CA HIS A 85 -2.44 -0.21 7.32
C HIS A 85 -1.27 -0.95 6.67
N VAL A 86 -0.15 -0.24 6.39
CA VAL A 86 1.05 -0.83 5.79
C VAL A 86 1.67 -1.92 6.68
N PRO A 87 1.99 -1.66 7.97
CA PRO A 87 2.53 -2.71 8.83
C PRO A 87 1.57 -3.88 9.06
N LYS A 88 0.25 -3.64 9.12
CA LYS A 88 -0.76 -4.72 9.23
C LYS A 88 -0.74 -5.61 8.00
N ARG A 89 -0.72 -5.02 6.79
CA ARG A 89 -0.62 -5.77 5.53
C ARG A 89 0.68 -6.54 5.41
N LEU A 90 1.80 -5.93 5.82
CA LEU A 90 3.11 -6.58 5.82
C LEU A 90 3.16 -7.77 6.78
N ALA A 91 2.65 -7.61 7.99
CA ALA A 91 2.56 -8.69 8.98
C ALA A 91 1.70 -9.86 8.49
N LEU A 92 0.55 -9.55 7.86
CA LEU A 92 -0.32 -10.56 7.27
C LEU A 92 0.37 -11.30 6.12
N SER A 93 1.06 -10.58 5.22
CA SER A 93 1.83 -11.18 4.13
C SER A 93 2.97 -12.05 4.65
N ALA A 94 3.67 -11.61 5.69
CA ALA A 94 4.72 -12.41 6.33
C ALA A 94 4.16 -13.69 6.95
N LEU A 95 3.01 -13.62 7.62
CA LEU A 95 2.34 -14.79 8.17
C LEU A 95 1.96 -15.80 7.08
N PHE A 96 1.34 -15.35 5.99
CA PHE A 96 1.02 -16.24 4.86
C PHE A 96 2.27 -16.84 4.22
N GLY A 97 3.35 -16.06 4.10
CA GLY A 97 4.64 -16.55 3.62
C GLY A 97 5.21 -17.66 4.52
N LEU A 98 5.20 -17.46 5.84
CA LEU A 98 5.67 -18.45 6.80
C LEU A 98 4.83 -19.74 6.76
N VAL A 99 3.50 -19.61 6.67
CA VAL A 99 2.60 -20.77 6.51
C VAL A 99 2.89 -21.49 5.20
N GLY A 100 3.12 -20.78 4.10
CA GLY A 100 3.49 -21.37 2.82
C GLY A 100 4.80 -22.15 2.88
N PHE A 101 5.85 -21.59 3.45
CA PHE A 101 7.12 -22.28 3.64
C PHE A 101 7.00 -23.48 4.58
N TRP A 102 6.23 -23.35 5.65
CA TRP A 102 5.97 -24.49 6.55
C TRP A 102 5.24 -25.63 5.83
N LEU A 103 4.22 -25.31 5.01
CA LEU A 103 3.52 -26.30 4.20
C LEU A 103 4.46 -27.01 3.22
N ILE A 104 5.29 -26.26 2.50
CA ILE A 104 6.29 -26.83 1.59
C ILE A 104 7.19 -27.82 2.34
N ALA A 105 7.77 -27.39 3.46
CA ALA A 105 8.67 -28.20 4.26
C ALA A 105 7.98 -29.46 4.81
N HIS A 106 6.74 -29.34 5.29
CA HIS A 106 5.97 -30.45 5.84
C HIS A 106 5.57 -31.46 4.76
N LEU A 107 5.04 -30.99 3.63
CA LEU A 107 4.56 -31.86 2.54
C LEU A 107 5.71 -32.55 1.80
N THR A 108 6.87 -31.92 1.69
CA THR A 108 8.06 -32.54 1.11
C THR A 108 8.53 -33.75 1.92
N GLN A 109 8.34 -33.74 3.23
CA GLN A 109 8.67 -34.86 4.10
C GLN A 109 7.55 -35.94 4.15
N SER A 110 6.35 -35.63 3.66
CA SER A 110 5.21 -36.53 3.70
C SER A 110 5.25 -37.57 2.57
N SER A 111 5.62 -38.82 2.88
CA SER A 111 5.58 -39.90 1.91
C SER A 111 4.16 -40.26 1.46
N TRP A 112 3.14 -40.04 2.33
CA TRP A 112 1.73 -40.18 1.99
C TRP A 112 1.33 -39.22 0.87
N PHE A 113 1.63 -37.92 1.02
CA PHE A 113 1.29 -36.91 0.05
C PHE A 113 1.96 -37.17 -1.30
N CYS A 114 3.27 -37.37 -1.31
CA CYS A 114 4.03 -37.62 -2.53
C CYS A 114 3.65 -38.96 -3.21
N GLY A 115 3.39 -40.01 -2.43
CA GLY A 115 3.02 -41.29 -2.95
C GLY A 115 1.65 -41.31 -3.64
N HIS A 116 0.64 -40.62 -3.08
CA HIS A 116 -0.69 -40.52 -3.69
C HIS A 116 -0.70 -39.68 -4.97
N LEU A 117 0.22 -38.78 -5.10
CA LEU A 117 0.37 -37.93 -6.32
C LEU A 117 1.27 -38.60 -7.39
N GLY A 118 1.79 -39.80 -7.12
CA GLY A 118 2.62 -40.55 -8.05
C GLY A 118 4.03 -39.97 -8.23
N PHE A 119 4.51 -39.14 -7.28
CA PHE A 119 5.85 -38.60 -7.32
C PHE A 119 6.88 -39.58 -6.78
N ALA A 120 8.17 -39.36 -7.21
CA ALA A 120 9.29 -40.16 -6.75
C ALA A 120 9.36 -40.24 -5.21
N THR A 121 9.76 -41.40 -4.71
CA THR A 121 9.82 -41.68 -3.26
C THR A 121 11.03 -41.06 -2.58
N ASP A 122 12.07 -40.68 -3.34
CA ASP A 122 13.29 -40.09 -2.78
C ASP A 122 13.08 -38.64 -2.36
N ALA A 123 13.43 -38.34 -1.11
CA ALA A 123 13.13 -37.06 -0.48
C ALA A 123 13.78 -35.86 -1.19
N GLN A 124 14.90 -36.08 -1.88
CA GLN A 124 15.62 -35.04 -2.60
C GLN A 124 14.87 -34.55 -3.84
N ASP A 125 14.09 -35.40 -4.48
CA ASP A 125 13.38 -35.09 -5.72
C ASP A 125 11.93 -34.57 -5.50
N ARG A 126 11.48 -34.50 -4.25
CA ARG A 126 10.09 -34.13 -3.91
C ARG A 126 9.83 -32.61 -3.91
N LEU A 127 10.86 -31.78 -3.74
CA LEU A 127 10.69 -30.33 -3.59
C LEU A 127 10.04 -29.70 -4.83
N GLY A 128 10.49 -30.04 -6.02
CA GLY A 128 9.95 -29.53 -7.28
C GLY A 128 8.46 -29.85 -7.47
N PRO A 129 8.07 -31.14 -7.42
CA PRO A 129 6.67 -31.55 -7.49
C PRO A 129 5.78 -30.93 -6.42
N VAL A 130 6.21 -30.90 -5.15
CA VAL A 130 5.43 -30.28 -4.06
C VAL A 130 5.23 -28.79 -4.31
N PHE A 131 6.29 -28.08 -4.73
CA PHE A 131 6.19 -26.67 -5.07
C PHE A 131 5.22 -26.43 -6.24
N LEU A 132 5.25 -27.26 -7.28
CA LEU A 132 4.34 -27.16 -8.42
C LEU A 132 2.88 -27.34 -7.99
N VAL A 133 2.58 -28.41 -7.22
CA VAL A 133 1.22 -28.66 -6.74
C VAL A 133 0.71 -27.55 -5.85
N LEU A 134 1.54 -27.06 -4.93
CA LEU A 134 1.16 -25.96 -4.05
C LEU A 134 0.98 -24.64 -4.82
N SER A 135 1.77 -24.37 -5.86
CA SER A 135 1.58 -23.16 -6.66
C SER A 135 0.27 -23.19 -7.45
N VAL A 136 -0.14 -24.34 -7.98
CA VAL A 136 -1.45 -24.51 -8.62
C VAL A 136 -2.58 -24.39 -7.58
N ALA A 137 -2.44 -25.07 -6.45
CA ALA A 137 -3.42 -25.01 -5.37
C ALA A 137 -3.56 -23.60 -4.78
N ALA A 138 -2.45 -22.85 -4.67
CA ALA A 138 -2.46 -21.47 -4.19
C ALA A 138 -3.36 -20.57 -5.03
N GLY A 139 -3.44 -20.78 -6.36
CA GLY A 139 -4.38 -20.08 -7.24
C GLY A 139 -5.83 -20.25 -6.83
N VAL A 140 -6.23 -21.48 -6.52
CA VAL A 140 -7.59 -21.82 -6.04
C VAL A 140 -7.86 -21.17 -4.69
N PHE A 141 -6.94 -21.30 -3.73
CA PHE A 141 -7.11 -20.69 -2.41
C PHE A 141 -7.16 -19.18 -2.47
N THR A 142 -6.31 -18.56 -3.28
CA THR A 142 -6.28 -17.10 -3.46
C THR A 142 -7.60 -16.60 -4.04
N PHE A 143 -8.20 -17.31 -5.00
CA PHE A 143 -9.51 -16.98 -5.54
C PHE A 143 -10.59 -16.89 -4.44
N TRP A 144 -10.65 -17.88 -3.55
CA TRP A 144 -11.61 -17.90 -2.44
C TRP A 144 -11.28 -16.87 -1.35
N LEU A 145 -10.02 -16.54 -1.14
CA LEU A 145 -9.59 -15.53 -0.17
C LEU A 145 -9.69 -14.09 -0.68
N ALA A 146 -9.74 -13.89 -2.00
CA ALA A 146 -9.79 -12.56 -2.60
C ALA A 146 -10.94 -11.66 -2.09
N PRO A 147 -12.18 -12.15 -1.88
CA PRO A 147 -13.26 -11.34 -1.31
C PRO A 147 -12.91 -10.81 0.09
N PHE A 148 -12.28 -11.62 0.94
CA PHE A 148 -11.88 -11.21 2.29
C PHE A 148 -10.76 -10.15 2.24
N GLY A 149 -9.80 -10.32 1.33
CA GLY A 149 -8.77 -9.31 1.07
C GLY A 149 -9.37 -7.98 0.61
N SER A 150 -10.36 -8.03 -0.28
CA SER A 150 -11.07 -6.85 -0.78
C SER A 150 -11.87 -6.16 0.32
N LEU A 151 -12.53 -6.91 1.20
CA LEU A 151 -13.24 -6.35 2.36
C LEU A 151 -12.28 -5.65 3.32
N LEU A 152 -11.12 -6.26 3.59
CA LEU A 152 -10.09 -5.66 4.45
C LEU A 152 -9.53 -4.39 3.82
N SER A 153 -9.23 -4.41 2.52
CA SER A 153 -8.76 -3.23 1.79
C SER A 153 -9.80 -2.10 1.86
N ARG A 154 -11.07 -2.40 1.57
CA ARG A 154 -12.17 -1.43 1.66
C ARG A 154 -12.32 -0.84 3.06
N LYS A 155 -12.18 -1.66 4.10
CA LYS A 155 -12.20 -1.18 5.49
C LYS A 155 -11.07 -0.16 5.73
N HIS A 156 -9.87 -0.43 5.23
CA HIS A 156 -8.74 0.49 5.36
C HIS A 156 -8.98 1.82 4.64
N GLU A 157 -9.62 1.79 3.45
CA GLU A 157 -10.01 3.02 2.75
C GLU A 157 -11.02 3.84 3.57
N PHE A 158 -12.07 3.21 4.11
CA PHE A 158 -13.03 3.90 4.96
C PHE A 158 -12.39 4.49 6.24
N GLU A 159 -11.41 3.82 6.84
CA GLU A 159 -10.69 4.35 7.99
C GLU A 159 -9.84 5.57 7.60
N ALA A 160 -9.20 5.57 6.43
CA ALA A 160 -8.42 6.69 5.91
C ALA A 160 -9.32 7.87 5.51
N ASP A 161 -10.45 7.60 4.85
CA ASP A 161 -11.46 8.62 4.49
C ASP A 161 -12.04 9.29 5.73
N ALA A 162 -12.38 8.50 6.76
CA ALA A 162 -12.89 9.04 8.03
C ALA A 162 -11.85 9.96 8.69
N PHE A 163 -10.57 9.56 8.68
CA PHE A 163 -9.50 10.40 9.20
C PHE A 163 -9.37 11.71 8.41
N ALA A 164 -9.39 11.66 7.08
CA ALA A 164 -9.31 12.84 6.23
C ALA A 164 -10.48 13.79 6.45
N ARG A 165 -11.72 13.26 6.52
CA ARG A 165 -12.93 14.03 6.82
C ARG A 165 -12.83 14.77 8.17
N ASP A 166 -12.35 14.09 9.19
CA ASP A 166 -12.23 14.66 10.53
C ASP A 166 -11.14 15.75 10.59
N MET A 167 -10.06 15.57 9.83
CA MET A 167 -8.99 16.56 9.71
C MET A 167 -9.39 17.81 8.93
N MET A 168 -10.18 17.64 7.87
CA MET A 168 -10.63 18.72 6.97
C MET A 168 -11.93 19.39 7.43
N CYS A 169 -12.52 18.96 8.55
CA CYS A 169 -13.83 19.43 9.06
C CYS A 169 -14.97 19.25 8.06
N GLY A 170 -14.86 18.29 7.13
CA GLY A 170 -15.89 17.98 6.15
C GLY A 170 -15.42 17.04 5.05
N PRO A 171 -16.34 16.40 4.31
CA PRO A 171 -16.00 15.47 3.24
C PRO A 171 -15.79 16.13 1.87
N ASP A 172 -16.22 17.37 1.67
CA ASP A 172 -16.33 18.00 0.35
C ASP A 172 -14.99 18.09 -0.41
N PRO A 173 -13.87 18.50 0.21
CA PRO A 173 -12.59 18.56 -0.50
C PRO A 173 -12.11 17.19 -0.97
N LEU A 174 -12.32 16.13 -0.16
CA LEU A 174 -11.94 14.77 -0.54
C LEU A 174 -12.85 14.24 -1.67
N ILE A 175 -14.15 14.51 -1.64
CA ILE A 175 -15.08 14.12 -2.71
C ILE A 175 -14.73 14.83 -4.01
N SER A 176 -14.38 16.13 -3.95
CA SER A 176 -13.97 16.89 -5.12
C SER A 176 -12.68 16.35 -5.71
N SER A 177 -11.67 16.06 -4.89
CA SER A 177 -10.40 15.50 -5.35
C SER A 177 -10.59 14.13 -6.03
N LEU A 178 -11.41 13.24 -5.46
CA LEU A 178 -11.70 11.93 -6.03
C LEU A 178 -12.41 12.02 -7.39
N ARG A 179 -13.27 13.03 -7.60
CA ARG A 179 -13.92 13.25 -8.90
C ARG A 179 -12.95 13.70 -9.99
N LYS A 180 -11.87 14.38 -9.61
CA LYS A 180 -10.83 14.82 -10.56
C LYS A 180 -9.83 13.70 -10.89
N LEU A 181 -9.66 12.71 -9.99
CA LEU A 181 -8.77 11.57 -10.18
C LEU A 181 -9.38 10.44 -11.04
N HIS A 182 -10.69 10.45 -11.28
CA HIS A 182 -11.44 9.48 -12.09
C HIS A 182 -11.95 10.10 -13.38
#